data_f06961548b5d044cdb5fd73c9349eb41
#
_entry.id   f06961548b5d044cdb5fd73c9349eb41
#
_cell.length_a   1.000
_cell.length_b   1.000
_cell.length_c   1.000
_cell.angle_alpha   90.00
_cell.angle_beta   90.00
_cell.angle_gamma   90.00
#
_symmetry.space_group_name_H-M   'P 1'
#
loop_
_entity.id
_entity.type
_entity.pdbx_description
1 polymer ?
#
loop_
_entity_poly.entity_id
_entity_poly.type
_entity_poly.pdbx_seq_one_letter_code
_entity_poly.pdbx_strand_id
1 'polypeptide(L)'
;LRRLLKFLHTLGAIGLMGAMASFLVACFAPAPTSLGGQAAVTGAMALIATWIFLPSLVVTLISGLLAMAASPGYLDAGWVWIKAATGILIFEGGFTAVAGPIQEAGRTSAAVLAGHLAPGAMALSFGAERNTLWVLLAVALANVALGVWRPRMPQYPDWM
;
A
#
# COMPACT_ATOMS: atom_id res chain seq x y z
N LEU A 1 12.28 8.63 -21.25
CA LEU A 1 11.06 8.71 -20.44
C LEU A 1 10.53 7.31 -20.08
N ARG A 2 10.21 6.42 -21.04
CA ARG A 2 9.61 5.08 -20.77
C ARG A 2 10.46 4.21 -19.84
N ARG A 3 11.79 4.20 -19.96
CA ARG A 3 12.68 3.44 -19.05
C ARG A 3 12.62 3.98 -17.62
N LEU A 4 12.61 5.30 -17.47
CA LEU A 4 12.51 5.97 -16.16
C LEU A 4 11.17 5.64 -15.47
N LEU A 5 10.05 5.73 -16.21
CA LEU A 5 8.73 5.40 -15.66
C LEU A 5 8.65 3.94 -15.20
N LYS A 6 9.21 3.00 -15.96
CA LYS A 6 9.30 1.60 -15.54
C LYS A 6 10.15 1.43 -14.29
N PHE A 7 11.29 2.09 -14.21
CA PHE A 7 12.17 2.06 -13.04
C PHE A 7 11.44 2.59 -11.79
N LEU A 8 10.83 3.77 -11.88
CA LEU A 8 10.09 4.39 -10.78
C LEU A 8 8.92 3.52 -10.33
N HIS A 9 8.16 2.96 -11.28
CA HIS A 9 7.06 2.05 -10.99
C HIS A 9 7.52 0.80 -10.24
N THR A 10 8.62 0.20 -10.70
CA THR A 10 9.19 -0.99 -10.04
C THR A 10 9.72 -0.65 -8.65
N LEU A 11 10.44 0.46 -8.51
CA LEU A 11 10.97 0.91 -7.22
C LEU A 11 9.83 1.20 -6.22
N GLY A 12 8.80 1.92 -6.67
CA GLY A 12 7.61 2.17 -5.86
C GLY A 12 6.89 0.88 -5.46
N ALA A 13 6.72 -0.07 -6.39
CA ALA A 13 6.09 -1.36 -6.09
C ALA A 13 6.87 -2.17 -5.05
N ILE A 14 8.20 -2.18 -5.12
CA ILE A 14 9.07 -2.83 -4.12
C ILE A 14 8.89 -2.18 -2.75
N GLY A 15 8.95 -0.85 -2.68
CA GLY A 15 8.78 -0.11 -1.42
C GLY A 15 7.39 -0.32 -0.82
N LEU A 16 6.35 -0.29 -1.66
CA LEU A 16 4.96 -0.51 -1.26
C LEU A 16 4.75 -1.91 -0.66
N MET A 17 5.17 -2.96 -1.38
CA MET A 17 5.03 -4.34 -0.93
C MET A 17 5.89 -4.63 0.30
N GLY A 18 7.11 -4.08 0.36
CA GLY A 18 7.99 -4.19 1.52
C GLY A 18 7.40 -3.56 2.78
N ALA A 19 6.79 -2.37 2.65
CA ALA A 19 6.10 -1.72 3.77
C ALA A 19 4.88 -2.52 4.23
N MET A 20 4.05 -3.03 3.31
CA MET A 20 2.91 -3.91 3.65
C MET A 20 3.36 -5.18 4.39
N ALA A 21 4.43 -5.81 3.92
CA ALA A 21 5.01 -6.99 4.58
C ALA A 21 5.50 -6.65 5.99
N SER A 22 6.15 -5.49 6.18
CA SER A 22 6.61 -5.02 7.49
C SER A 22 5.44 -4.78 8.45
N PHE A 23 4.34 -4.19 7.96
CA PHE A 23 3.12 -4.00 8.76
C PHE A 23 2.49 -5.34 9.15
N LEU A 24 2.42 -6.31 8.22
CA LEU A 24 1.91 -7.64 8.54
C LEU A 24 2.75 -8.32 9.61
N VAL A 25 4.07 -8.27 9.51
CA VAL A 25 4.97 -8.83 10.54
C VAL A 25 4.69 -8.17 11.90
N ALA A 26 4.53 -6.84 11.94
CA ALA A 26 4.19 -6.13 13.16
C ALA A 26 2.82 -6.53 13.74
N CYS A 27 1.83 -6.80 12.89
CA CYS A 27 0.49 -7.27 13.31
C CYS A 27 0.50 -8.69 13.91
N PHE A 28 1.49 -9.52 13.56
CA PHE A 28 1.64 -10.88 14.09
C PHE A 28 2.65 -10.97 15.25
N ALA A 29 3.44 -9.92 15.46
CA ALA A 29 4.36 -9.89 16.59
C ALA A 29 3.61 -9.86 17.92
N PRO A 30 4.13 -10.50 18.98
CA PRO A 30 3.56 -10.38 20.32
C PRO A 30 3.47 -8.91 20.73
N ALA A 31 2.29 -8.49 21.22
CA ALA A 31 2.11 -7.12 21.69
C ALA A 31 3.03 -6.85 22.89
N PRO A 32 3.82 -5.75 22.88
CA PRO A 32 4.62 -5.38 24.03
C PRO A 32 3.75 -5.11 25.25
N THR A 33 4.18 -5.56 26.42
CA THR A 33 3.44 -5.39 27.68
C THR A 33 3.60 -4.00 28.29
N SER A 34 4.68 -3.29 27.93
CA SER A 34 4.94 -1.93 28.43
C SER A 34 4.38 -0.87 27.48
N LEU A 35 3.91 0.26 28.05
CA LEU A 35 3.46 1.42 27.26
C LEU A 35 4.56 1.94 26.32
N GLY A 36 5.80 2.01 26.79
CA GLY A 36 6.92 2.42 25.96
C GLY A 36 7.18 1.48 24.78
N GLY A 37 7.07 0.17 25.00
CA GLY A 37 7.20 -0.82 23.94
C GLY A 37 6.08 -0.71 22.90
N GLN A 38 4.84 -0.53 23.34
CA GLN A 38 3.70 -0.31 22.45
C GLN A 38 3.87 0.95 21.60
N ALA A 39 4.27 2.05 22.22
CA ALA A 39 4.52 3.30 21.51
C ALA A 39 5.71 3.21 20.54
N ALA A 40 6.73 2.42 20.85
CA ALA A 40 7.85 2.19 19.94
C ALA A 40 7.38 1.45 18.67
N VAL A 41 6.56 0.42 18.81
CA VAL A 41 6.01 -0.34 17.65
C VAL A 41 5.11 0.55 16.80
N THR A 42 4.12 1.23 17.39
CA THR A 42 3.20 2.10 16.63
C THR A 42 3.94 3.28 16.00
N GLY A 43 4.92 3.86 16.70
CA GLY A 43 5.76 4.91 16.15
C GLY A 43 6.60 4.46 14.96
N ALA A 44 7.21 3.27 15.05
CA ALA A 44 7.96 2.69 13.92
C ALA A 44 7.04 2.42 12.72
N MET A 45 5.85 1.86 12.95
CA MET A 45 4.86 1.66 11.89
C MET A 45 4.43 3.00 11.25
N ALA A 46 4.18 4.03 12.05
CA ALA A 46 3.82 5.37 11.55
C ALA A 46 4.95 6.01 10.73
N LEU A 47 6.21 5.82 11.11
CA LEU A 47 7.36 6.27 10.31
C LEU A 47 7.47 5.52 8.98
N ILE A 48 7.31 4.20 8.97
CA ILE A 48 7.27 3.40 7.73
C ILE A 48 6.10 3.83 6.85
N ALA A 49 4.92 4.09 7.43
CA ALA A 49 3.75 4.56 6.71
C ALA A 49 4.02 5.91 6.03
N THR A 50 4.65 6.85 6.74
CA THR A 50 4.89 8.20 6.25
C THR A 50 6.02 8.28 5.22
N TRP A 51 7.13 7.57 5.45
CA TRP A 51 8.36 7.76 4.67
C TRP A 51 8.59 6.69 3.60
N ILE A 52 7.98 5.54 3.72
CA ILE A 52 8.13 4.44 2.75
C ILE A 52 6.82 4.15 2.05
N PHE A 53 5.76 3.82 2.81
CA PHE A 53 4.50 3.34 2.24
C PHE A 53 3.81 4.40 1.38
N LEU A 54 3.53 5.58 1.93
CA LEU A 54 2.84 6.65 1.19
C LEU A 54 3.60 7.16 -0.03
N PRO A 55 4.91 7.48 0.03
CA PRO A 55 5.67 7.86 -1.16
C PRO A 55 5.68 6.75 -2.22
N SER A 56 5.85 5.50 -1.81
CA SER A 56 5.84 4.34 -2.71
C SER A 56 4.49 4.16 -3.40
N LEU A 57 3.40 4.35 -2.65
CA LEU A 57 2.03 4.30 -3.16
C LEU A 57 1.80 5.35 -4.27
N VAL A 58 2.20 6.59 -4.01
CA VAL A 58 2.08 7.72 -4.96
C VAL A 58 2.96 7.48 -6.20
N VAL A 59 4.22 7.11 -5.99
CA VAL A 59 5.18 6.86 -7.08
C VAL A 59 4.70 5.71 -7.97
N THR A 60 4.21 4.62 -7.37
CA THR A 60 3.69 3.47 -8.13
C THR A 60 2.49 3.84 -8.98
N LEU A 61 1.51 4.54 -8.41
CA LEU A 61 0.31 4.95 -9.13
C LEU A 61 0.64 5.93 -10.27
N ILE A 62 1.34 7.02 -9.96
CA ILE A 62 1.64 8.08 -10.94
C ILE A 62 2.51 7.52 -12.07
N SER A 63 3.57 6.81 -11.76
CA SER A 63 4.45 6.24 -12.78
C SER A 63 3.74 5.20 -13.65
N GLY A 64 2.82 4.42 -13.08
CA GLY A 64 1.99 3.45 -13.79
C GLY A 64 1.05 4.14 -14.79
N LEU A 65 0.31 5.15 -14.35
CA LEU A 65 -0.61 5.92 -15.21
C LEU A 65 0.15 6.69 -16.31
N LEU A 66 1.28 7.31 -15.97
CA LEU A 66 2.12 7.98 -16.95
C LEU A 66 2.73 7.00 -17.98
N ALA A 67 3.10 5.80 -17.56
CA ALA A 67 3.59 4.77 -18.47
C ALA A 67 2.50 4.30 -19.43
N MET A 68 1.26 4.21 -18.97
CA MET A 68 0.07 3.92 -19.78
C MET A 68 -0.15 5.04 -20.80
N ALA A 69 -0.19 6.30 -20.38
CA ALA A 69 -0.37 7.45 -21.25
C ALA A 69 0.75 7.61 -22.29
N ALA A 70 2.00 7.31 -21.91
CA ALA A 70 3.16 7.42 -22.79
C ALA A 70 3.29 6.28 -23.82
N SER A 71 2.39 5.30 -23.84
CA SER A 71 2.49 4.10 -24.70
C SER A 71 1.13 3.75 -25.31
N PRO A 72 0.80 4.23 -26.53
CA PRO A 72 -0.51 4.01 -27.14
C PRO A 72 -0.96 2.54 -27.17
N GLY A 73 -0.04 1.61 -27.45
CA GLY A 73 -0.36 0.17 -27.45
C GLY A 73 -0.76 -0.40 -26.07
N TYR A 74 -0.64 0.35 -25.00
CA TYR A 74 -1.18 -0.05 -23.70
C TYR A 74 -2.68 0.29 -23.57
N LEU A 75 -3.15 1.31 -24.28
CA LEU A 75 -4.56 1.71 -24.23
C LEU A 75 -5.47 0.65 -24.86
N ASP A 76 -4.96 -0.10 -25.83
CA ASP A 76 -5.68 -1.18 -26.51
C ASP A 76 -5.62 -2.52 -25.75
N ALA A 77 -4.85 -2.59 -24.67
CA ALA A 77 -4.64 -3.82 -23.92
C ALA A 77 -5.51 -3.86 -22.66
N GLY A 78 -6.57 -4.66 -22.64
CA GLY A 78 -7.53 -4.76 -21.53
C GLY A 78 -6.89 -5.04 -20.16
N TRP A 79 -5.81 -5.83 -20.11
CA TRP A 79 -5.10 -6.11 -18.86
C TRP A 79 -4.46 -4.85 -18.21
N VAL A 80 -4.15 -3.83 -19.02
CA VAL A 80 -3.61 -2.56 -18.52
C VAL A 80 -4.67 -1.77 -17.75
N TRP A 81 -5.90 -1.79 -18.23
CA TRP A 81 -7.04 -1.15 -17.55
C TRP A 81 -7.37 -1.82 -16.22
N ILE A 82 -7.30 -3.15 -16.16
CA ILE A 82 -7.46 -3.89 -14.90
C ILE A 82 -6.36 -3.47 -13.92
N LYS A 83 -5.10 -3.36 -14.37
CA LYS A 83 -4.00 -2.89 -13.54
C LYS A 83 -4.19 -1.45 -13.06
N ALA A 84 -4.71 -0.57 -13.91
CA ALA A 84 -4.99 0.81 -13.52
C ALA A 84 -6.10 0.87 -12.46
N ALA A 85 -7.20 0.15 -12.67
CA ALA A 85 -8.32 0.10 -11.72
C ALA A 85 -7.90 -0.49 -10.36
N THR A 86 -7.19 -1.61 -10.37
CA THR A 86 -6.68 -2.23 -9.13
C THR A 86 -5.57 -1.40 -8.49
N GLY A 87 -4.78 -0.65 -9.26
CA GLY A 87 -3.81 0.32 -8.76
C GLY A 87 -4.47 1.48 -8.01
N ILE A 88 -5.59 2.00 -8.52
CA ILE A 88 -6.39 3.02 -7.83
C ILE A 88 -7.02 2.45 -6.56
N LEU A 89 -7.54 1.22 -6.61
CA LEU A 89 -8.08 0.54 -5.42
C LEU A 89 -7.02 0.36 -4.33
N ILE A 90 -5.80 -0.06 -4.71
CA ILE A 90 -4.67 -0.18 -3.76
C ILE A 90 -4.31 1.19 -3.18
N PHE A 91 -4.33 2.24 -4.02
CA PHE A 91 -4.04 3.59 -3.57
C PHE A 91 -5.06 4.05 -2.52
N GLU A 92 -6.34 3.95 -2.81
CA GLU A 92 -7.38 4.40 -1.89
C GLU A 92 -7.42 3.56 -0.62
N GLY A 93 -7.45 2.24 -0.73
CA GLY A 93 -7.45 1.36 0.44
C GLY A 93 -6.18 1.48 1.27
N GLY A 94 -5.03 1.64 0.63
CA GLY A 94 -3.76 1.88 1.30
C GLY A 94 -3.73 3.23 2.05
N PHE A 95 -4.24 4.27 1.42
CA PHE A 95 -4.28 5.59 2.03
C PHE A 95 -5.27 5.67 3.20
N THR A 96 -6.51 5.24 2.99
CA THR A 96 -7.61 5.42 3.95
C THR A 96 -7.65 4.34 5.02
N ALA A 97 -7.48 3.08 4.66
CA ALA A 97 -7.67 1.95 5.56
C ALA A 97 -6.37 1.37 6.15
N VAL A 98 -5.20 1.85 5.68
CA VAL A 98 -3.89 1.42 6.23
C VAL A 98 -3.11 2.59 6.79
N ALA A 99 -2.72 3.58 5.95
CA ALA A 99 -1.85 4.66 6.38
C ALA A 99 -2.50 5.55 7.45
N GLY A 100 -3.78 5.93 7.25
CA GLY A 100 -4.52 6.77 8.19
C GLY A 100 -4.55 6.19 9.61
N PRO A 101 -5.11 4.99 9.81
CA PRO A 101 -5.16 4.34 11.12
C PRO A 101 -3.78 4.12 11.75
N ILE A 102 -2.77 3.71 11.00
CA ILE A 102 -1.40 3.51 11.50
C ILE A 102 -0.79 4.83 11.99
N GLN A 103 -0.96 5.91 11.24
CA GLN A 103 -0.47 7.22 11.65
C GLN A 103 -1.20 7.73 12.90
N GLU A 104 -2.50 7.52 12.98
CA GLU A 104 -3.29 7.91 14.15
C GLU A 104 -2.87 7.12 15.38
N ALA A 105 -2.66 5.81 15.27
CA ALA A 105 -2.13 4.99 16.35
C ALA A 105 -0.76 5.50 16.85
N GLY A 106 0.11 5.92 15.93
CA GLY A 106 1.40 6.52 16.28
C GLY A 106 1.26 7.84 17.02
N ARG A 107 0.35 8.74 16.59
CA ARG A 107 0.06 10.02 17.27
C ARG A 107 -0.53 9.81 18.66
N THR A 108 -1.51 8.91 18.77
CA THR A 108 -2.16 8.57 20.03
C THR A 108 -1.15 8.02 21.04
N SER A 109 -0.27 7.13 20.60
CA SER A 109 0.78 6.57 21.44
C SER A 109 1.77 7.62 21.94
N ALA A 110 2.17 8.55 21.07
CA ALA A 110 3.03 9.66 21.45
C ALA A 110 2.34 10.59 22.49
N ALA A 111 1.05 10.87 22.32
CA ALA A 111 0.27 11.69 23.25
C ALA A 111 0.09 11.02 24.62
N VAL A 112 -0.06 9.70 24.67
CA VAL A 112 -0.11 8.92 25.93
C VAL A 112 1.25 9.00 26.64
N LEU A 113 2.36 8.82 25.94
CA LEU A 113 3.69 8.92 26.53
C LEU A 113 3.99 10.34 27.05
N ALA A 114 3.47 11.37 26.40
CA ALA A 114 3.57 12.76 26.83
C ALA A 114 2.63 13.11 28.01
N GLY A 115 1.79 12.17 28.45
CA GLY A 115 0.81 12.40 29.53
C GLY A 115 -0.42 13.22 29.12
N HIS A 116 -0.62 13.45 27.82
CA HIS A 116 -1.77 14.20 27.29
C HIS A 116 -3.04 13.35 27.16
N LEU A 117 -2.89 12.02 27.09
CA LEU A 117 -3.98 11.07 27.00
C LEU A 117 -3.81 9.94 28.04
N ALA A 118 -4.93 9.36 28.46
CA ALA A 118 -4.92 8.22 29.38
C ALA A 118 -4.31 6.97 28.72
N PRO A 119 -3.63 6.08 29.46
CA PRO A 119 -3.07 4.82 28.93
C PRO A 119 -4.07 3.96 28.19
N GLY A 120 -5.34 3.96 28.59
CA GLY A 120 -6.42 3.21 27.92
C GLY A 120 -6.78 3.69 26.52
N ALA A 121 -6.29 4.86 26.08
CA ALA A 121 -6.44 5.33 24.71
C ALA A 121 -5.56 4.55 23.71
N MET A 122 -4.54 3.85 24.18
CA MET A 122 -3.68 2.97 23.35
C MET A 122 -4.34 1.60 23.15
N ALA A 123 -5.44 1.55 22.39
CA ALA A 123 -6.04 0.28 22.00
C ALA A 123 -5.28 -0.27 20.77
N LEU A 124 -4.35 -1.19 20.97
CA LEU A 124 -3.67 -1.90 19.89
C LEU A 124 -4.56 -3.03 19.36
N SER A 125 -5.49 -2.70 18.48
CA SER A 125 -6.29 -3.67 17.74
C SER A 125 -6.01 -3.52 16.25
N PHE A 126 -5.03 -4.27 15.73
CA PHE A 126 -4.69 -4.28 14.29
C PHE A 126 -5.48 -5.32 13.48
N GLY A 127 -6.66 -5.74 13.98
CA GLY A 127 -7.43 -6.79 13.31
C GLY A 127 -7.98 -6.37 11.95
N ALA A 128 -8.55 -5.16 11.86
CA ALA A 128 -9.10 -4.63 10.62
C ALA A 128 -7.99 -4.30 9.60
N GLU A 129 -6.92 -3.64 10.06
CA GLU A 129 -5.75 -3.30 9.25
C GLU A 129 -5.07 -4.55 8.70
N ARG A 130 -4.94 -5.61 9.51
CA ARG A 130 -4.38 -6.89 9.09
C ARG A 130 -5.14 -7.51 7.93
N ASN A 131 -6.47 -7.55 8.02
CA ASN A 131 -7.30 -8.11 6.95
C ASN A 131 -7.21 -7.27 5.67
N THR A 132 -7.24 -5.95 5.79
CA THR A 132 -7.06 -5.01 4.68
C THR A 132 -5.69 -5.20 4.03
N LEU A 133 -4.62 -5.32 4.83
CA LEU A 133 -3.26 -5.55 4.34
C LEU A 133 -3.14 -6.84 3.52
N TRP A 134 -3.78 -7.94 3.98
CA TRP A 134 -3.81 -9.20 3.22
C TRP A 134 -4.51 -9.04 1.87
N VAL A 135 -5.65 -8.38 1.83
CA VAL A 135 -6.39 -8.13 0.59
C VAL A 135 -5.56 -7.27 -0.35
N LEU A 136 -5.01 -6.15 0.13
CA LEU A 136 -4.20 -5.25 -0.70
C LEU A 136 -2.93 -5.93 -1.21
N LEU A 137 -2.27 -6.75 -0.37
CA LEU A 137 -1.09 -7.50 -0.79
C LEU A 137 -1.44 -8.54 -1.85
N ALA A 138 -2.56 -9.26 -1.72
CA ALA A 138 -3.03 -10.20 -2.73
C ALA A 138 -3.34 -9.50 -4.05
N VAL A 139 -4.00 -8.34 -4.02
CA VAL A 139 -4.26 -7.53 -5.22
C VAL A 139 -2.96 -7.00 -5.82
N ALA A 140 -2.00 -6.57 -5.01
CA ALA A 140 -0.68 -6.13 -5.50
C ALA A 140 0.08 -7.28 -6.18
N LEU A 141 0.07 -8.49 -5.60
CA LEU A 141 0.67 -9.68 -6.21
C LEU A 141 -0.02 -10.05 -7.53
N ALA A 142 -1.36 -10.01 -7.59
CA ALA A 142 -2.11 -10.22 -8.81
C ALA A 142 -1.74 -9.18 -9.89
N ASN A 143 -1.54 -7.92 -9.50
CA ASN A 143 -1.05 -6.87 -10.39
C ASN A 143 0.35 -7.15 -10.94
N VAL A 144 1.26 -7.67 -10.12
CA VAL A 144 2.58 -8.10 -10.57
C VAL A 144 2.43 -9.24 -11.58
N ALA A 145 1.61 -10.25 -11.26
CA ALA A 145 1.32 -11.38 -12.14
C ALA A 145 0.80 -10.92 -13.51
N LEU A 146 -0.21 -10.04 -13.53
CA LEU A 146 -0.74 -9.44 -14.77
C LEU A 146 0.35 -8.71 -15.58
N GLY A 147 1.28 -8.05 -14.92
CA GLY A 147 2.39 -7.36 -15.57
C GLY A 147 3.41 -8.30 -16.20
N VAL A 148 3.62 -9.48 -15.60
CA VAL A 148 4.57 -10.51 -16.07
C VAL A 148 3.95 -11.32 -17.20
N TRP A 149 2.75 -11.88 -17.00
CA TRP A 149 2.13 -12.81 -17.96
C TRP A 149 1.41 -12.12 -19.11
N ARG A 150 0.97 -10.87 -18.95
CA ARG A 150 0.30 -10.06 -20.00
C ARG A 150 -0.74 -10.87 -20.80
N PRO A 151 -1.82 -11.36 -20.17
CA PRO A 151 -2.78 -12.22 -20.83
C PRO A 151 -3.39 -11.52 -22.04
N ARG A 152 -3.46 -12.23 -23.19
CA ARG A 152 -4.17 -11.76 -24.36
C ARG A 152 -5.66 -11.89 -24.06
N MET A 153 -6.34 -10.78 -23.84
CA MET A 153 -7.79 -10.76 -23.72
C MET A 153 -8.39 -10.82 -25.11
N PRO A 154 -9.50 -11.55 -25.30
CA PRO A 154 -10.22 -11.56 -26.58
C PRO A 154 -10.58 -10.12 -26.95
N GLN A 155 -10.23 -9.71 -28.17
CA GLN A 155 -10.74 -8.47 -28.72
C GLN A 155 -12.23 -8.65 -28.96
N TYR A 156 -13.04 -7.65 -28.58
CA TYR A 156 -14.45 -7.67 -28.95
C TYR A 156 -14.56 -7.70 -30.49
N PRO A 157 -15.47 -8.50 -31.05
CA PRO A 157 -15.70 -8.51 -32.49
C PRO A 157 -16.08 -7.10 -32.96
N ASP A 158 -15.53 -6.67 -34.10
CA ASP A 158 -15.68 -5.31 -34.68
C ASP A 158 -17.15 -4.97 -35.12
N TRP A 159 -18.15 -5.76 -34.73
CA TRP A 159 -19.55 -5.60 -35.16
C TRP A 159 -20.47 -5.01 -34.07
N MET A 160 -19.93 -4.43 -32.97
CA MET A 160 -20.74 -3.64 -32.03
C MET A 160 -20.63 -2.14 -32.28
#